data_585c59226c1e48d413261873dff62b7a
#
_entry.id   585c59226c1e48d413261873dff62b7a
#
_cell.length_a   1.000
_cell.length_b   1.000
_cell.length_c   1.000
_cell.angle_alpha   90.00
_cell.angle_beta   90.00
_cell.angle_gamma   90.00
#
_symmetry.space_group_name_H-M   'P 1'
#
loop_
_entity.id
_entity.type
_entity.pdbx_description
1 polymer ?
#
loop_
_entity_poly.entity_id
_entity_poly.type
_entity_poly.pdbx_seq_one_letter_code
_entity_poly.pdbx_strand_id
1 'polypeptide(L)'
;MPVVKVHDKSFETYLSEETILNRIKEMAAVINKDYAGKRPFFIAILNGSFMFASDLFKQLNIDAEICFIKLASYKGLKSSGNVVTSIGLDDDLYGKDVVIVEDIVDTGKTLHNFLPRLLHQQPRSVKIATLLHKSSATQYHLMLDYIGFDIPDKFVVGYGLDYD
;
A
#
# COMPACT_ATOMS: atom_id res chain seq x y z
N MET A 1 -2.47 25.96 10.85
CA MET A 1 -2.58 24.88 9.86
C MET A 1 -3.41 25.36 8.69
N PRO A 2 -2.90 25.22 7.47
CA PRO A 2 -3.68 25.61 6.30
C PRO A 2 -4.91 24.71 6.14
N VAL A 3 -6.02 25.32 5.72
CA VAL A 3 -7.24 24.60 5.41
C VAL A 3 -7.39 24.59 3.89
N VAL A 4 -7.59 23.42 3.33
CA VAL A 4 -7.75 23.23 1.89
C VAL A 4 -9.15 22.71 1.61
N LYS A 5 -9.80 23.31 0.62
CA LYS A 5 -11.13 22.89 0.19
C LYS A 5 -11.01 21.98 -1.03
N VAL A 6 -11.57 20.79 -0.94
CA VAL A 6 -11.62 19.84 -2.05
C VAL A 6 -13.07 19.43 -2.27
N HIS A 7 -13.60 19.71 -3.46
CA HIS A 7 -15.01 19.50 -3.79
C HIS A 7 -15.92 20.23 -2.81
N ASP A 8 -16.74 19.51 -2.07
CA ASP A 8 -17.70 20.05 -1.12
C ASP A 8 -17.21 20.04 0.32
N LYS A 9 -15.95 19.63 0.55
CA LYS A 9 -15.39 19.47 1.89
C LYS A 9 -14.15 20.33 2.09
N SER A 10 -13.96 20.77 3.31
CA SER A 10 -12.75 21.48 3.72
C SER A 10 -11.89 20.55 4.56
N PHE A 11 -10.58 20.62 4.37
CA PHE A 11 -9.61 19.76 5.05
C PHE A 11 -8.51 20.61 5.66
N GLU A 12 -8.01 20.17 6.80
CA GLU A 12 -6.82 20.73 7.41
C GLU A 12 -5.71 19.69 7.44
N THR A 13 -4.48 20.14 7.60
CA THR A 13 -3.33 19.23 7.65
C THR A 13 -3.46 18.32 8.86
N TYR A 14 -3.49 17.01 8.59
CA TYR A 14 -3.51 15.98 9.62
C TYR A 14 -2.11 15.41 9.88
N LEU A 15 -1.43 15.01 8.80
CA LEU A 15 -0.02 14.61 8.84
C LEU A 15 0.74 15.51 7.90
N SER A 16 1.80 16.16 8.39
CA SER A 16 2.61 17.04 7.55
C SER A 16 3.48 16.22 6.60
N GLU A 17 3.91 16.86 5.50
CA GLU A 17 4.85 16.25 4.58
C GLU A 17 6.12 15.79 5.29
N GLU A 18 6.66 16.62 6.17
CA GLU A 18 7.87 16.30 6.93
C GLU A 18 7.67 15.05 7.79
N THR A 19 6.55 14.96 8.48
CA THR A 19 6.21 13.81 9.31
C THR A 19 6.13 12.53 8.45
N ILE A 20 5.47 12.61 7.30
CA ILE A 20 5.34 11.48 6.39
C ILE A 20 6.71 11.04 5.88
N LEU A 21 7.52 11.97 5.38
CA LEU A 21 8.81 11.64 4.80
C LEU A 21 9.78 11.07 5.84
N ASN A 22 9.75 11.60 7.06
CA ASN A 22 10.57 11.06 8.14
C ASN A 22 10.15 9.62 8.49
N ARG A 23 8.86 9.35 8.52
CA ARG A 23 8.37 8.00 8.81
C ARG A 23 8.76 7.04 7.68
N ILE A 24 8.67 7.47 6.43
CA ILE A 24 9.08 6.65 5.28
C ILE A 24 10.56 6.30 5.37
N LYS A 25 11.40 7.25 5.80
CA LYS A 25 12.82 6.99 6.05
C LYS A 25 13.03 5.87 7.06
N GLU A 26 12.28 5.90 8.16
CA GLU A 26 12.35 4.86 9.19
C GLU A 26 11.93 3.50 8.63
N MET A 27 10.82 3.49 7.88
CA MET A 27 10.34 2.25 7.24
C MET A 27 11.36 1.69 6.27
N ALA A 28 11.95 2.56 5.46
CA ALA A 28 12.97 2.15 4.49
C ALA A 28 14.20 1.58 5.16
N ALA A 29 14.61 2.14 6.30
CA ALA A 29 15.75 1.62 7.04
C ALA A 29 15.52 0.17 7.50
N VAL A 30 14.31 -0.14 7.95
CA VAL A 30 13.96 -1.50 8.36
C VAL A 30 13.93 -2.44 7.13
N ILE A 31 13.34 -1.99 6.04
CA ILE A 31 13.28 -2.78 4.80
C ILE A 31 14.68 -3.04 4.26
N ASN A 32 15.55 -2.02 4.24
CA ASN A 32 16.92 -2.18 3.80
C ASN A 32 17.66 -3.24 4.61
N LYS A 33 17.43 -3.25 5.92
CA LYS A 33 18.02 -4.25 6.79
C LYS A 33 17.47 -5.64 6.54
N ASP A 34 16.15 -5.76 6.43
CA ASP A 34 15.47 -7.05 6.26
C ASP A 34 15.85 -7.71 4.94
N TYR A 35 16.11 -6.92 3.91
CA TYR A 35 16.40 -7.43 2.57
C TYR A 35 17.84 -7.21 2.12
N ALA A 36 18.75 -6.95 3.05
CA ALA A 36 20.17 -6.82 2.72
C ALA A 36 20.67 -8.11 2.05
N GLY A 37 21.32 -7.96 0.90
CA GLY A 37 21.81 -9.10 0.13
C GLY A 37 20.73 -9.88 -0.64
N LYS A 38 19.50 -9.41 -0.59
CA LYS A 38 18.36 -9.98 -1.32
C LYS A 38 17.89 -8.99 -2.37
N ARG A 39 17.03 -9.45 -3.27
CA ARG A 39 16.47 -8.62 -4.33
C ARG A 39 14.95 -8.69 -4.28
N PRO A 40 14.31 -7.95 -3.37
CA PRO A 40 12.85 -8.02 -3.25
C PRO A 40 12.14 -7.44 -4.47
N PHE A 41 10.95 -7.98 -4.73
CA PHE A 41 10.08 -7.55 -5.81
C PHE A 41 8.88 -6.82 -5.21
N PHE A 42 8.81 -5.51 -5.46
CA PHE A 42 7.74 -4.67 -4.92
C PHE A 42 6.57 -4.62 -5.87
N ILE A 43 5.37 -4.72 -5.34
CA ILE A 43 4.12 -4.57 -6.09
C ILE A 43 3.35 -3.42 -5.46
N ALA A 44 3.27 -2.29 -6.17
CA ALA A 44 2.55 -1.12 -5.69
C ALA A 44 1.14 -1.09 -6.27
N ILE A 45 0.17 -0.89 -5.40
CA ILE A 45 -1.25 -0.91 -5.77
C ILE A 45 -1.69 0.50 -6.18
N LEU A 46 -1.94 0.70 -7.46
CA LEU A 46 -2.39 1.99 -7.99
C LEU A 46 -3.89 2.18 -7.69
N ASN A 47 -4.40 3.41 -7.62
CA ASN A 47 -3.61 4.65 -7.85
C ASN A 47 -3.05 5.22 -6.54
N GLY A 48 -3.67 4.93 -5.43
CA GLY A 48 -3.42 5.61 -4.15
C GLY A 48 -2.00 5.49 -3.62
N SER A 49 -1.27 4.44 -4.00
CA SER A 49 0.07 4.21 -3.46
C SER A 49 1.20 4.88 -4.23
N PHE A 50 0.91 5.63 -5.32
CA PHE A 50 2.00 6.06 -6.20
C PHE A 50 2.99 7.00 -5.52
N MET A 51 2.52 7.93 -4.70
CA MET A 51 3.42 8.86 -4.00
C MET A 51 4.20 8.15 -2.90
N PHE A 52 3.53 7.33 -2.11
CA PHE A 52 4.18 6.55 -1.06
C PHE A 52 5.24 5.61 -1.66
N ALA A 53 4.88 4.87 -2.71
CA ALA A 53 5.81 3.94 -3.36
C ALA A 53 7.04 4.67 -3.88
N SER A 54 6.85 5.84 -4.51
CA SER A 54 7.95 6.64 -5.03
C SER A 54 8.88 7.11 -3.90
N ASP A 55 8.31 7.69 -2.86
CA ASP A 55 9.11 8.22 -1.75
C ASP A 55 9.81 7.09 -0.98
N LEU A 56 9.16 5.96 -0.82
CA LEU A 56 9.77 4.79 -0.18
C LEU A 56 10.94 4.28 -1.02
N PHE A 57 10.73 4.10 -2.32
CA PHE A 57 11.75 3.54 -3.20
C PHE A 57 13.01 4.42 -3.26
N LYS A 58 12.84 5.73 -3.19
CA LYS A 58 13.99 6.66 -3.16
C LYS A 58 14.89 6.44 -1.94
N GLN A 59 14.35 5.90 -0.85
CA GLN A 59 15.10 5.66 0.39
C GLN A 59 15.69 4.26 0.48
N LEU A 60 15.42 3.40 -0.50
CA LEU A 60 15.98 2.06 -0.51
C LEU A 60 17.41 2.09 -1.03
N ASN A 61 18.30 1.35 -0.36
CA ASN A 61 19.69 1.20 -0.76
C ASN A 61 20.03 -0.24 -1.15
N ILE A 62 18.99 -1.03 -1.42
CA ILE A 62 19.12 -2.43 -1.82
C ILE A 62 18.76 -2.56 -3.30
N ASP A 63 19.21 -3.66 -3.90
CA ASP A 63 18.79 -4.01 -5.26
C ASP A 63 17.35 -4.50 -5.21
N ALA A 64 16.46 -3.88 -5.97
CA ALA A 64 15.04 -4.17 -5.91
C ALA A 64 14.35 -3.91 -7.25
N GLU A 65 13.28 -4.65 -7.50
CA GLU A 65 12.40 -4.40 -8.63
C GLU A 65 11.07 -3.85 -8.13
N ILE A 66 10.35 -3.14 -8.99
CA ILE A 66 9.01 -2.68 -8.68
C ILE A 66 8.12 -2.81 -9.91
N CYS A 67 6.89 -3.24 -9.69
CA CYS A 67 5.84 -3.15 -10.69
C CYS A 67 4.60 -2.52 -10.06
N PHE A 68 3.70 -2.09 -10.92
CA PHE A 68 2.46 -1.44 -10.51
C PHE A 68 1.29 -2.25 -11.02
N ILE A 69 0.32 -2.48 -10.16
CA ILE A 69 -0.93 -3.11 -10.56
C ILE A 69 -2.08 -2.22 -10.12
N LYS A 70 -3.21 -2.36 -10.80
CA LYS A 70 -4.43 -1.67 -10.44
C LYS A 70 -5.51 -2.68 -10.21
N LEU A 71 -6.09 -2.65 -9.01
CA LEU A 71 -7.18 -3.54 -8.65
C LEU A 71 -8.48 -2.77 -8.79
N ALA A 72 -9.43 -3.33 -9.55
CA ALA A 72 -10.74 -2.74 -9.71
C ALA A 72 -11.64 -3.20 -8.59
N SER A 73 -12.33 -2.26 -7.94
CA SER A 73 -13.39 -2.57 -7.01
C SER A 73 -14.72 -2.20 -7.66
N TYR A 74 -15.70 -3.06 -7.54
CA TYR A 74 -17.03 -2.80 -8.09
C TYR A 74 -17.89 -2.12 -7.05
N LYS A 75 -17.86 -0.80 -7.01
CA LYS A 75 -18.78 -0.04 -6.18
C LYS A 75 -20.14 -0.01 -6.85
N GLY A 76 -21.15 -0.41 -6.13
CA GLY A 76 -22.53 -0.32 -6.60
C GLY A 76 -22.94 -1.36 -7.61
N LEU A 77 -22.07 -2.23 -8.04
CA LEU A 77 -22.41 -3.35 -8.88
C LEU A 77 -22.56 -4.60 -8.04
N LYS A 78 -23.33 -5.56 -8.55
CA LYS A 78 -23.37 -6.88 -7.93
C LYS A 78 -22.00 -7.49 -8.07
N SER A 79 -21.19 -7.33 -7.07
CA SER A 79 -19.87 -7.91 -7.09
C SER A 79 -19.99 -9.36 -6.66
N SER A 80 -19.24 -10.22 -7.31
CA SER A 80 -19.04 -11.59 -6.87
C SER A 80 -18.15 -11.65 -5.63
N GLY A 81 -17.77 -10.49 -5.06
CA GLY A 81 -16.81 -10.40 -3.99
C GLY A 81 -15.36 -10.45 -4.47
N ASN A 82 -15.14 -10.60 -5.75
CA ASN A 82 -13.80 -10.69 -6.31
C ASN A 82 -13.29 -9.32 -6.70
N VAL A 83 -12.00 -9.09 -6.43
CA VAL A 83 -11.27 -7.94 -6.92
C VAL A 83 -10.72 -8.29 -8.29
N VAL A 84 -11.04 -7.47 -9.29
CA VAL A 84 -10.56 -7.69 -10.66
C VAL A 84 -9.33 -6.82 -10.88
N THR A 85 -8.27 -7.44 -11.38
CA THR A 85 -7.05 -6.72 -11.75
C THR A 85 -7.27 -6.04 -13.09
N SER A 86 -7.28 -4.71 -13.11
CA SER A 86 -7.46 -3.95 -14.36
C SER A 86 -6.16 -3.77 -15.12
N ILE A 87 -5.02 -3.75 -14.41
CA ILE A 87 -3.70 -3.86 -14.99
C ILE A 87 -3.14 -5.17 -14.48
N GLY A 88 -2.79 -6.07 -15.39
CA GLY A 88 -2.39 -7.42 -15.01
C GLY A 88 -1.02 -7.48 -14.35
N LEU A 89 -0.79 -8.55 -13.63
CA LEU A 89 0.51 -8.89 -13.07
C LEU A 89 1.18 -9.84 -14.06
N ASP A 90 2.07 -9.29 -14.89
CA ASP A 90 2.71 -10.05 -15.97
C ASP A 90 3.96 -10.81 -15.53
N ASP A 91 4.50 -10.45 -14.38
CA ASP A 91 5.75 -11.02 -13.91
C ASP A 91 5.54 -12.40 -13.26
N ASP A 92 6.52 -13.27 -13.43
CA ASP A 92 6.56 -14.54 -12.73
C ASP A 92 7.13 -14.32 -11.32
N LEU A 93 6.32 -14.60 -10.32
CA LEU A 93 6.69 -14.37 -8.92
C LEU A 93 7.22 -15.62 -8.22
N TYR A 94 7.34 -16.72 -8.94
CA TYR A 94 7.83 -17.97 -8.35
C TYR A 94 9.19 -17.76 -7.67
N GLY A 95 9.26 -18.14 -6.40
CA GLY A 95 10.51 -18.08 -5.63
C GLY A 95 10.98 -16.68 -5.27
N LYS A 96 10.22 -15.63 -5.57
CA LYS A 96 10.62 -14.25 -5.27
C LYS A 96 10.16 -13.81 -3.89
N ASP A 97 10.92 -12.89 -3.29
CA ASP A 97 10.51 -12.19 -2.09
C ASP A 97 9.67 -10.99 -2.52
N VAL A 98 8.39 -11.00 -2.20
CA VAL A 98 7.45 -9.99 -2.66
C VAL A 98 7.09 -9.04 -1.51
N VAL A 99 7.06 -7.75 -1.82
CA VAL A 99 6.58 -6.73 -0.89
C VAL A 99 5.44 -5.97 -1.56
N ILE A 100 4.25 -6.08 -1.01
CA ILE A 100 3.09 -5.31 -1.48
C ILE A 100 3.16 -3.93 -0.84
N VAL A 101 2.98 -2.88 -1.65
CA VAL A 101 2.96 -1.49 -1.19
C VAL A 101 1.54 -0.95 -1.36
N GLU A 102 0.95 -0.55 -0.25
CA GLU A 102 -0.41 -0.04 -0.21
C GLU A 102 -0.43 1.33 0.46
N ASP A 103 -1.34 2.20 0.04
CA ASP A 103 -1.49 3.52 0.64
C ASP A 103 -2.19 3.44 1.99
N ILE A 104 -3.28 2.72 2.04
CA ILE A 104 -4.09 2.60 3.25
C ILE A 104 -4.73 1.21 3.34
N VAL A 105 -4.68 0.63 4.52
CA VAL A 105 -5.45 -0.57 4.84
C VAL A 105 -6.58 -0.15 5.77
N ASP A 106 -7.79 -0.22 5.26
CA ASP A 106 -9.02 0.13 5.95
C ASP A 106 -9.68 -1.16 6.47
N THR A 107 -10.67 -1.71 5.75
CA THR A 107 -11.26 -3.00 6.14
C THR A 107 -10.32 -4.17 5.91
N GLY A 108 -9.40 -4.04 4.97
CA GLY A 108 -8.50 -5.10 4.56
C GLY A 108 -9.06 -5.98 3.44
N LYS A 109 -10.26 -5.68 2.95
CA LYS A 109 -10.94 -6.54 1.96
C LYS A 109 -10.16 -6.67 0.66
N THR A 110 -9.62 -5.56 0.15
CA THR A 110 -8.89 -5.55 -1.13
C THR A 110 -7.71 -6.51 -1.11
N LEU A 111 -6.87 -6.38 -0.08
CA LEU A 111 -5.71 -7.26 0.06
C LEU A 111 -6.11 -8.69 0.39
N HIS A 112 -7.14 -8.86 1.22
CA HIS A 112 -7.65 -10.19 1.56
C HIS A 112 -8.05 -10.97 0.30
N ASN A 113 -8.68 -10.28 -0.65
CA ASN A 113 -9.11 -10.91 -1.91
C ASN A 113 -7.97 -11.07 -2.91
N PHE A 114 -6.96 -10.21 -2.85
CA PHE A 114 -5.82 -10.26 -3.78
C PHE A 114 -4.78 -11.31 -3.38
N LEU A 115 -4.53 -11.47 -2.09
CA LEU A 115 -3.45 -12.34 -1.59
C LEU A 115 -3.53 -13.78 -2.09
N PRO A 116 -4.70 -14.45 -2.13
CA PRO A 116 -4.74 -15.83 -2.63
C PRO A 116 -4.26 -15.96 -4.08
N ARG A 117 -4.56 -14.94 -4.92
CA ARG A 117 -4.10 -14.93 -6.31
C ARG A 117 -2.59 -14.79 -6.39
N LEU A 118 -2.03 -13.96 -5.53
CA LEU A 118 -0.59 -13.77 -5.46
C LEU A 118 0.10 -15.04 -4.95
N LEU A 119 -0.42 -15.63 -3.88
CA LEU A 119 0.16 -16.83 -3.27
C LEU A 119 0.09 -18.04 -4.21
N HIS A 120 -0.88 -18.05 -5.13
CA HIS A 120 -0.98 -19.12 -6.14
C HIS A 120 0.25 -19.17 -7.05
N GLN A 121 0.97 -18.06 -7.20
CA GLN A 121 2.21 -18.02 -7.97
C GLN A 121 3.43 -18.56 -7.20
N GLN A 122 3.25 -18.96 -5.95
CA GLN A 122 4.28 -19.56 -5.10
C GLN A 122 5.51 -18.67 -4.90
N PRO A 123 5.33 -17.41 -4.47
CA PRO A 123 6.47 -16.59 -4.07
C PRO A 123 7.17 -17.22 -2.85
N ARG A 124 8.45 -16.89 -2.67
CA ARG A 124 9.18 -17.38 -1.49
C ARG A 124 8.68 -16.71 -0.21
N SER A 125 8.31 -15.44 -0.29
CA SER A 125 7.73 -14.71 0.83
C SER A 125 6.85 -13.58 0.32
N VAL A 126 5.89 -13.16 1.14
CA VAL A 126 5.06 -12.00 0.87
C VAL A 126 4.97 -11.16 2.14
N LYS A 127 5.38 -9.91 2.04
CA LYS A 127 5.21 -8.93 3.11
C LYS A 127 4.38 -7.77 2.61
N ILE A 128 3.75 -7.03 3.53
CA ILE A 128 2.89 -5.91 3.21
C ILE A 128 3.42 -4.67 3.91
N ALA A 129 3.64 -3.61 3.11
CA ALA A 129 3.98 -2.28 3.60
C ALA A 129 2.81 -1.35 3.29
N THR A 130 2.29 -0.68 4.30
CA THR A 130 1.22 0.31 4.12
C THR A 130 1.59 1.61 4.82
N LEU A 131 1.27 2.73 4.20
CA LEU A 131 1.50 4.02 4.83
C LEU A 131 0.53 4.24 5.98
N LEU A 132 -0.75 3.98 5.76
CA LEU A 132 -1.80 4.21 6.75
C LEU A 132 -2.53 2.90 7.06
N HIS A 133 -2.85 2.71 8.33
CA HIS A 133 -3.63 1.57 8.78
C HIS A 133 -4.72 2.06 9.72
N LYS A 134 -5.95 1.78 9.38
CA LYS A 134 -7.10 2.04 10.26
C LYS A 134 -7.41 0.76 11.04
N SER A 135 -6.65 0.49 12.07
CA SER A 135 -6.76 -0.77 12.81
C SER A 135 -8.15 -1.00 13.41
N SER A 136 -8.81 0.09 13.84
CA SER A 136 -10.15 -0.01 14.40
C SER A 136 -11.23 -0.36 13.37
N ALA A 137 -10.96 -0.13 12.08
CA ALA A 137 -11.91 -0.42 11.01
C ALA A 137 -11.61 -1.73 10.30
N THR A 138 -10.48 -2.36 10.59
CA THR A 138 -10.05 -3.56 9.88
C THR A 138 -10.91 -4.76 10.27
N GLN A 139 -11.48 -5.41 9.27
CA GLN A 139 -12.39 -6.57 9.44
C GLN A 139 -11.74 -7.87 8.98
N TYR A 140 -10.76 -7.80 8.10
CA TYR A 140 -10.08 -8.96 7.55
C TYR A 140 -8.69 -9.05 8.17
N HIS A 141 -8.34 -10.21 8.70
CA HIS A 141 -7.05 -10.42 9.33
C HIS A 141 -5.94 -10.43 8.27
N LEU A 142 -5.01 -9.50 8.39
CA LEU A 142 -3.85 -9.39 7.53
C LEU A 142 -2.62 -9.20 8.40
N MET A 143 -1.52 -9.85 8.02
CA MET A 143 -0.24 -9.57 8.65
C MET A 143 0.40 -8.41 7.92
N LEU A 144 0.39 -7.23 8.56
CA LEU A 144 1.02 -6.03 8.02
C LEU A 144 2.42 -5.93 8.62
N ASP A 145 3.44 -5.97 7.77
CA ASP A 145 4.83 -6.06 8.22
C ASP A 145 5.46 -4.70 8.46
N TYR A 146 5.08 -3.72 7.64
CA TYR A 146 5.59 -2.36 7.76
C TYR A 146 4.41 -1.40 7.73
N ILE A 147 4.20 -0.71 8.84
CA ILE A 147 3.08 0.22 8.99
C ILE A 147 3.65 1.60 9.24
N GLY A 148 3.24 2.58 8.42
CA GLY A 148 3.65 3.96 8.61
C GLY A 148 2.97 4.57 9.82
N PHE A 149 1.66 4.68 9.76
CA PHE A 149 0.85 5.28 10.83
C PHE A 149 -0.42 4.48 11.05
N ASP A 150 -0.71 4.20 12.31
CA ASP A 150 -2.02 3.68 12.68
C ASP A 150 -2.90 4.89 13.01
N ILE A 151 -3.99 5.05 12.26
CA ILE A 151 -4.85 6.22 12.38
C ILE A 151 -6.26 5.81 12.75
N PRO A 152 -7.04 6.72 13.39
CA PRO A 152 -8.44 6.44 13.64
C PRO A 152 -9.23 6.38 12.33
N ASP A 153 -10.45 5.87 12.40
CA ASP A 153 -11.32 5.74 11.22
C ASP A 153 -11.85 7.12 10.82
N LYS A 154 -11.00 7.87 10.14
CA LYS A 154 -11.29 9.21 9.61
C LYS A 154 -11.14 9.21 8.11
N PHE A 155 -11.91 10.07 7.46
CA PHE A 155 -11.74 10.33 6.04
C PHE A 155 -10.51 11.21 5.83
N VAL A 156 -9.55 10.74 5.04
CA VAL A 156 -8.30 11.45 4.76
C VAL A 156 -8.11 11.61 3.25
N VAL A 157 -7.45 12.69 2.87
CA VAL A 157 -7.14 13.00 1.47
C VAL A 157 -5.71 13.51 1.35
N GLY A 158 -5.23 13.61 0.14
CA GLY A 158 -3.89 14.10 -0.16
C GLY A 158 -2.88 12.98 -0.31
N TYR A 159 -1.66 13.34 -0.62
CA TYR A 159 -0.54 12.43 -0.81
C TYR A 159 -0.89 11.27 -1.78
N GLY A 160 -1.68 11.57 -2.80
CA GLY A 160 -2.08 10.59 -3.81
C GLY A 160 -3.26 9.71 -3.44
N LEU A 161 -3.82 9.85 -2.23
CA LEU A 161 -4.98 9.06 -1.82
C LEU A 161 -6.20 9.40 -2.66
N ASP A 162 -6.99 8.38 -3.02
CA ASP A 162 -8.24 8.57 -3.73
C ASP A 162 -9.23 9.31 -2.84
N TYR A 163 -9.98 10.26 -3.45
CA TYR A 163 -11.01 11.01 -2.73
C TYR A 163 -12.17 10.11 -2.34
N ASP A 164 -12.56 9.21 -3.25
CA ASP A 164 -13.68 8.30 -3.02
C ASP A 164 -13.19 6.87 -2.74
#